data_1ab9c4e6b536174464b88e62691a74dd
#
_entry.id   1ab9c4e6b536174464b88e62691a74dd
#
_cell.length_a   1.000
_cell.length_b   1.000
_cell.length_c   1.000
_cell.angle_alpha   90.00
_cell.angle_beta   90.00
_cell.angle_gamma   90.00
#
_symmetry.space_group_name_H-M   'P 1'
#
loop_
_entity.id
_entity.type
_entity.pdbx_description
1 polymer ?
#
loop_
_entity_poly.entity_id
_entity_poly.type
_entity_poly.pdbx_seq_one_letter_code
_entity_poly.pdbx_strand_id
1 'polypeptide(L)'
;MLKRIIGALLLKDEIYEEIEADGGATIQALLIVVLSQLAISVWFLVLLENSNPSVPVSWSIGDTLLKVVQGIIYWALLAGVIYVIGVTLFNTNQTEATWGEVARTIGFAQTPNLFLFSTPLVVTFAEVLA
;
A
#
# COMPACT_ATOMS: atom_id res chain seq x y z
N MET A 1 -2.79 13.14 -8.83
CA MET A 1 -2.64 12.08 -7.78
C MET A 1 -3.99 11.65 -7.20
N LEU A 2 -4.79 12.58 -6.69
CA LEU A 2 -6.10 12.25 -6.09
C LEU A 2 -7.04 11.50 -7.04
N LYS A 3 -7.14 11.93 -8.29
CA LYS A 3 -7.94 11.25 -9.33
C LYS A 3 -7.50 9.80 -9.53
N ARG A 4 -6.19 9.54 -9.50
CA ARG A 4 -5.63 8.18 -9.62
C ARG A 4 -5.93 7.32 -8.41
N ILE A 5 -5.86 7.89 -7.21
CA ILE A 5 -6.21 7.20 -5.96
C ILE A 5 -7.69 6.79 -6.00
N ILE A 6 -8.59 7.70 -6.33
CA ILE A 6 -10.01 7.40 -6.43
C ILE A 6 -10.28 6.36 -7.53
N GLY A 7 -9.66 6.50 -8.70
CA GLY A 7 -9.79 5.54 -9.77
C GLY A 7 -9.25 4.16 -9.42
N ALA A 8 -8.15 4.09 -8.70
CA ALA A 8 -7.58 2.83 -8.21
C ALA A 8 -8.50 2.15 -7.19
N LEU A 9 -9.11 2.92 -6.27
CA LEU A 9 -10.09 2.41 -5.33
C LEU A 9 -11.33 1.85 -6.01
N LEU A 10 -11.76 2.46 -7.10
CA LEU A 10 -12.92 2.04 -7.87
C LEU A 10 -12.58 0.97 -8.91
N LEU A 11 -11.34 0.50 -8.95
CA LEU A 11 -10.85 -0.52 -9.89
C LEU A 11 -11.11 -0.17 -11.37
N LYS A 12 -10.91 1.10 -11.73
CA LYS A 12 -11.09 1.56 -13.09
C LYS A 12 -9.89 1.18 -13.97
N ASP A 13 -10.12 0.35 -14.97
CA ASP A 13 -9.07 -0.13 -15.89
C ASP A 13 -8.33 1.02 -16.59
N GLU A 14 -9.05 2.04 -17.01
CA GLU A 14 -8.49 3.23 -17.69
C GLU A 14 -7.45 3.95 -16.81
N ILE A 15 -7.70 4.03 -15.50
CA ILE A 15 -6.79 4.66 -14.54
C ILE A 15 -5.54 3.83 -14.37
N TYR A 16 -5.65 2.50 -14.32
CA TYR A 16 -4.48 1.62 -14.23
C TYR A 16 -3.63 1.67 -15.50
N GLU A 17 -4.24 1.74 -16.68
CA GLU A 17 -3.53 1.94 -17.94
C GLU A 17 -2.78 3.28 -17.97
N GLU A 18 -3.39 4.35 -17.49
CA GLU A 18 -2.74 5.66 -17.35
C GLU A 18 -1.55 5.59 -16.40
N ILE A 19 -1.70 4.92 -15.27
CA ILE A 19 -0.64 4.76 -14.25
C ILE A 19 0.53 3.96 -14.83
N GLU A 20 0.27 2.88 -15.54
CA GLU A 20 1.30 2.06 -16.20
C GLU A 20 2.12 2.87 -17.19
N ALA A 21 1.47 3.70 -17.99
CA ALA A 21 2.10 4.47 -19.05
C ALA A 21 2.92 5.66 -18.53
N ASP A 22 2.64 6.17 -17.33
CA ASP A 22 3.29 7.36 -16.77
C ASP A 22 4.46 7.01 -15.86
N GLY A 23 5.69 7.21 -16.35
CA GLY A 23 6.92 7.02 -15.56
C GLY A 23 6.98 7.85 -14.27
N GLY A 24 6.38 9.06 -14.27
CA GLY A 24 6.27 9.91 -13.08
C GLY A 24 5.37 9.33 -11.98
N ALA A 25 4.48 8.42 -12.33
CA ALA A 25 3.61 7.75 -11.38
C ALA A 25 4.38 6.80 -10.43
N THR A 26 5.62 6.46 -10.70
CA THR A 26 6.45 5.64 -9.80
C THR A 26 6.64 6.30 -8.44
N ILE A 27 6.90 7.62 -8.42
CA ILE A 27 7.03 8.37 -7.16
C ILE A 27 5.70 8.41 -6.44
N GLN A 28 4.60 8.60 -7.15
CA GLN A 28 3.26 8.57 -6.56
C GLN A 28 2.93 7.19 -5.96
N ALA A 29 3.27 6.12 -6.66
CA ALA A 29 3.13 4.75 -6.17
C ALA A 29 3.95 4.52 -4.90
N LEU A 30 5.21 4.98 -4.88
CA LEU A 30 6.07 4.91 -3.70
C LEU A 30 5.46 5.65 -2.51
N LEU A 31 4.92 6.86 -2.73
CA LEU A 31 4.25 7.62 -1.68
C LEU A 31 3.05 6.86 -1.12
N ILE A 32 2.26 6.22 -1.96
CA ILE A 32 1.12 5.40 -1.52
C ILE A 32 1.60 4.21 -0.69
N VAL A 33 2.69 3.56 -1.10
CA VAL A 33 3.30 2.45 -0.34
C VAL A 33 3.73 2.92 1.04
N VAL A 34 4.45 4.05 1.13
CA VAL A 34 4.89 4.62 2.41
C VAL A 34 3.69 4.97 3.29
N LEU A 35 2.70 5.67 2.75
CA LEU A 35 1.49 6.03 3.50
C LEU A 35 0.71 4.79 3.95
N SER A 36 0.66 3.75 3.12
CA SER A 36 0.01 2.49 3.47
C SER A 36 0.71 1.81 4.65
N GLN A 37 2.04 1.81 4.68
CA GLN A 37 2.80 1.25 5.80
C GLN A 37 2.57 2.04 7.09
N LEU A 38 2.50 3.36 7.01
CA LEU A 38 2.16 4.21 8.14
C LEU A 38 0.74 3.91 8.64
N ALA A 39 -0.22 3.76 7.74
CA ALA A 39 -1.61 3.43 8.09
C ALA A 39 -1.71 2.06 8.77
N ILE A 40 -1.01 1.06 8.26
CA ILE A 40 -0.93 -0.27 8.86
C ILE A 40 -0.32 -0.20 10.26
N SER A 41 0.71 0.62 10.44
CA SER A 41 1.34 0.82 11.74
C SER A 41 0.37 1.44 12.76
N VAL A 42 -0.38 2.45 12.37
CA VAL A 42 -1.42 3.06 13.21
C VAL A 42 -2.48 2.03 13.60
N TRP A 43 -2.99 1.29 12.63
CA TRP A 43 -3.97 0.23 12.86
C TRP A 43 -3.48 -0.81 13.86
N PHE A 44 -2.23 -1.26 13.69
CA PHE A 44 -1.62 -2.27 14.56
C PHE A 44 -1.47 -1.76 16.00
N LEU A 45 -1.01 -0.52 16.18
CA LEU A 45 -0.88 0.11 17.50
C LEU A 45 -2.23 0.23 18.21
N VAL A 46 -3.26 0.68 17.50
CA VAL A 46 -4.61 0.81 18.05
C VAL A 46 -5.18 -0.55 18.47
N LEU A 47 -4.97 -1.58 17.66
CA LEU A 47 -5.41 -2.93 18.01
C LEU A 47 -4.70 -3.48 19.24
N LEU A 48 -3.38 -3.32 19.34
CA LEU A 48 -2.60 -3.78 20.49
C LEU A 48 -3.05 -3.10 21.77
N GLU A 49 -3.23 -1.79 21.72
CA GLU A 49 -3.67 -1.01 22.89
C GLU A 49 -5.04 -1.46 23.39
N ASN A 50 -5.97 -1.75 22.48
CA ASN A 50 -7.32 -2.20 22.84
C ASN A 50 -7.41 -3.67 23.22
N SER A 51 -6.51 -4.51 22.68
CA SER A 51 -6.56 -5.96 22.92
C SER A 51 -5.98 -6.38 24.26
N ASN A 52 -5.00 -5.66 24.76
CA ASN A 52 -4.32 -6.01 26.00
C ASN A 52 -3.75 -4.78 26.72
N PRO A 53 -4.57 -4.08 27.52
CA PRO A 53 -4.15 -2.86 28.21
C PRO A 53 -3.01 -3.07 29.21
N SER A 54 -2.75 -4.33 29.62
CA SER A 54 -1.69 -4.65 30.57
C SER A 54 -0.32 -4.82 29.92
N VAL A 55 -0.25 -4.87 28.58
CA VAL A 55 1.01 -4.93 27.85
C VAL A 55 1.42 -3.51 27.46
N PRO A 56 2.53 -2.97 27.98
CA PRO A 56 2.99 -1.67 27.55
C PRO A 56 3.38 -1.71 26.09
N VAL A 57 2.65 -0.96 25.26
CA VAL A 57 2.99 -0.80 23.84
C VAL A 57 4.09 0.25 23.76
N SER A 58 5.32 -0.19 23.60
CA SER A 58 6.43 0.72 23.31
C SER A 58 6.48 0.96 21.80
N TRP A 59 6.06 2.14 21.39
CA TRP A 59 6.23 2.60 20.02
C TRP A 59 7.45 3.51 19.92
N SER A 60 8.29 3.28 18.92
CA SER A 60 9.39 4.18 18.60
C SER A 60 9.33 4.59 17.13
N ILE A 61 9.87 5.79 16.84
CA ILE A 61 10.01 6.27 15.47
C ILE A 61 10.89 5.30 14.66
N GLY A 62 11.90 4.72 15.30
CA GLY A 62 12.77 3.71 14.68
C GLY A 62 12.01 2.47 14.21
N ASP A 63 11.08 1.97 15.01
CA ASP A 63 10.25 0.82 14.64
C ASP A 63 9.36 1.12 13.44
N THR A 64 8.77 2.31 13.40
CA THR A 64 7.94 2.74 12.28
C THR A 64 8.77 2.89 11.00
N LEU A 65 9.95 3.52 11.10
CA LEU A 65 10.85 3.65 9.95
C LEU A 65 11.30 2.29 9.41
N LEU A 66 11.60 1.35 10.31
CA LEU A 66 11.96 -0.01 9.93
C LEU A 66 10.82 -0.69 9.16
N LYS A 67 9.59 -0.58 9.62
CA LYS A 67 8.42 -1.14 8.94
C LYS A 67 8.18 -0.50 7.56
N VAL A 68 8.37 0.81 7.45
CA VAL A 68 8.25 1.51 6.16
C VAL A 68 9.31 0.99 5.18
N VAL A 69 10.56 0.85 5.62
CA VAL A 69 11.64 0.32 4.77
C VAL A 69 11.34 -1.12 4.34
N GLN A 70 10.91 -1.96 5.27
CA GLN A 70 10.50 -3.34 4.96
C GLN A 70 9.35 -3.38 3.96
N GLY A 71 8.37 -2.49 4.11
CA GLY A 71 7.24 -2.38 3.18
C GLY A 71 7.66 -1.98 1.78
N ILE A 72 8.59 -1.05 1.65
CA ILE A 72 9.16 -0.64 0.36
C ILE A 72 9.91 -1.81 -0.29
N ILE A 73 10.74 -2.50 0.47
CA ILE A 73 11.48 -3.67 -0.02
C ILE A 73 10.50 -4.76 -0.47
N TYR A 74 9.50 -5.05 0.34
CA TYR A 74 8.47 -6.04 0.01
C TYR A 74 7.72 -5.68 -1.28
N TRP A 75 7.31 -4.43 -1.42
CA TRP A 75 6.67 -3.93 -2.63
C TRP A 75 7.56 -4.12 -3.88
N ALA A 76 8.82 -3.72 -3.77
CA ALA A 76 9.77 -3.84 -4.89
C ALA A 76 10.02 -5.31 -5.27
N LEU A 77 10.16 -6.19 -4.28
CA LEU A 77 10.35 -7.63 -4.50
C LEU A 77 9.10 -8.28 -5.08
N LEU A 78 7.93 -7.94 -4.58
CA LEU A 78 6.66 -8.45 -5.09
C LEU A 78 6.45 -8.04 -6.55
N ALA A 79 6.73 -6.78 -6.89
CA ALA A 79 6.69 -6.30 -8.25
C ALA A 79 7.68 -7.06 -9.15
N GLY A 80 8.87 -7.35 -8.63
CA GLY A 80 9.88 -8.14 -9.34
C GLY A 80 9.42 -9.57 -9.60
N VAL A 81 8.86 -10.23 -8.61
CA VAL A 81 8.34 -11.60 -8.73
C VAL A 81 7.20 -11.66 -9.76
N ILE A 82 6.25 -10.75 -9.67
CA ILE A 82 5.12 -10.69 -10.62
C ILE A 82 5.61 -10.39 -12.04
N TYR A 83 6.58 -9.48 -12.17
CA TYR A 83 7.21 -9.18 -13.45
C TYR A 83 7.86 -10.42 -14.06
N VAL A 84 8.68 -11.14 -13.30
CA VAL A 84 9.35 -12.38 -13.77
C VAL A 84 8.35 -13.44 -14.17
N ILE A 85 7.31 -13.65 -13.36
CA ILE A 85 6.24 -14.61 -13.67
C ILE A 85 5.51 -14.20 -14.97
N GLY A 86 5.17 -12.94 -15.10
CA GLY A 86 4.49 -12.41 -16.28
C GLY A 86 5.30 -12.59 -17.57
N VAL A 87 6.58 -12.28 -17.50
CA VAL A 87 7.50 -12.38 -18.66
C VAL A 87 7.81 -13.83 -19.02
N THR A 88 7.96 -14.73 -18.03
CA THR A 88 8.34 -16.14 -18.29
C THR A 88 7.17 -17.04 -18.63
N LEU A 89 6.03 -16.90 -17.92
CA LEU A 89 4.88 -17.79 -18.08
C LEU A 89 3.85 -17.28 -19.10
N PHE A 90 3.73 -15.97 -19.25
CA PHE A 90 2.76 -15.33 -20.14
C PHE A 90 3.43 -14.56 -21.26
N ASN A 91 4.60 -15.03 -21.70
CA ASN A 91 5.37 -14.40 -22.77
C ASN A 91 4.65 -14.57 -24.12
N THR A 92 3.80 -13.60 -24.43
CA THR A 92 3.24 -13.43 -25.77
C THR A 92 3.95 -12.25 -26.45
N ASN A 93 4.03 -12.23 -27.78
CA ASN A 93 4.63 -11.15 -28.55
C ASN A 93 3.99 -9.76 -28.29
N GLN A 94 2.90 -9.72 -27.51
CA GLN A 94 2.16 -8.51 -27.15
C GLN A 94 2.39 -8.06 -25.69
N THR A 95 3.12 -8.84 -24.90
CA THR A 95 3.36 -8.54 -23.48
C THR A 95 4.68 -7.83 -23.32
N GLU A 96 4.68 -6.51 -23.51
CA GLU A 96 5.82 -5.64 -23.22
C GLU A 96 5.59 -4.93 -21.88
N ALA A 97 5.63 -5.66 -20.78
CA ALA A 97 5.58 -5.08 -19.45
C ALA A 97 6.98 -4.84 -18.91
N THR A 98 7.20 -3.72 -18.25
CA THR A 98 8.42 -3.41 -17.50
C THR A 98 8.17 -3.61 -16.01
N TRP A 99 9.25 -3.80 -15.22
CA TRP A 99 9.14 -3.85 -13.76
C TRP A 99 8.48 -2.58 -13.21
N GLY A 100 8.82 -1.40 -13.77
CA GLY A 100 8.24 -0.13 -13.32
C GLY A 100 6.71 -0.06 -13.50
N GLU A 101 6.18 -0.59 -14.60
CA GLU A 101 4.74 -0.66 -14.84
C GLU A 101 4.05 -1.52 -13.80
N VAL A 102 4.60 -2.69 -13.50
CA VAL A 102 4.08 -3.59 -12.47
C VAL A 102 4.17 -2.95 -11.09
N ALA A 103 5.30 -2.32 -10.76
CA ALA A 103 5.50 -1.65 -9.48
C ALA A 103 4.50 -0.50 -9.27
N ARG A 104 4.24 0.31 -10.31
CA ARG A 104 3.24 1.38 -10.26
C ARG A 104 1.83 0.84 -9.99
N THR A 105 1.45 -0.18 -10.71
CA THR A 105 0.12 -0.80 -10.56
C THR A 105 -0.06 -1.38 -9.16
N ILE A 106 0.90 -2.13 -8.65
CA ILE A 106 0.85 -2.73 -7.32
C ILE A 106 0.88 -1.64 -6.24
N GLY A 107 1.66 -0.59 -6.44
CA GLY A 107 1.70 0.54 -5.51
C GLY A 107 0.35 1.22 -5.36
N PHE A 108 -0.31 1.55 -6.45
CA PHE A 108 -1.65 2.13 -6.43
C PHE A 108 -2.71 1.15 -5.91
N ALA A 109 -2.54 -0.14 -6.12
CA ALA A 109 -3.44 -1.16 -5.59
C ALA A 109 -3.42 -1.23 -4.04
N GLN A 110 -2.42 -0.66 -3.38
CA GLN A 110 -2.38 -0.54 -1.93
C GLN A 110 -3.22 0.62 -1.37
N THR A 111 -3.83 1.42 -2.23
CA THR A 111 -4.65 2.58 -1.82
C THR A 111 -5.73 2.22 -0.77
N PRO A 112 -6.42 1.07 -0.80
CA PRO A 112 -7.38 0.72 0.25
C PRO A 112 -6.80 0.70 1.66
N ASN A 113 -5.50 0.44 1.81
CA ASN A 113 -4.84 0.44 3.12
C ASN A 113 -4.84 1.82 3.78
N LEU A 114 -4.99 2.90 3.01
CA LEU A 114 -5.06 4.25 3.54
C LEU A 114 -6.27 4.46 4.45
N PHE A 115 -7.33 3.68 4.28
CA PHE A 115 -8.49 3.71 5.19
C PHE A 115 -8.14 3.27 6.61
N LEU A 116 -7.02 2.56 6.81
CA LEU A 116 -6.57 2.16 8.14
C LEU A 116 -6.19 3.35 9.03
N PHE A 117 -5.92 4.52 8.46
CA PHE A 117 -5.76 5.75 9.24
C PHE A 117 -7.03 6.15 9.99
N SER A 118 -8.19 5.68 9.56
CA SER A 118 -9.46 5.93 10.25
C SER A 118 -9.68 5.03 11.47
N THR A 119 -8.83 4.06 11.71
CA THR A 119 -8.99 3.07 12.80
C THR A 119 -9.14 3.73 14.19
N PRO A 120 -8.34 4.72 14.60
CA PRO A 120 -8.54 5.38 15.89
C PRO A 120 -9.92 6.00 16.02
N LEU A 121 -10.40 6.62 14.95
CA LEU A 121 -11.71 7.25 14.91
C LEU A 121 -12.84 6.22 15.04
N VAL A 122 -12.73 5.10 14.32
CA VAL A 122 -13.72 4.01 14.34
C VAL A 122 -13.78 3.37 15.72
N VAL A 123 -12.64 3.13 16.35
CA VAL A 123 -12.57 2.54 17.70
C VAL A 123 -13.20 3.48 18.71
N THR A 124 -12.86 4.77 18.70
CA THR A 124 -13.44 5.77 19.60
C THR A 124 -14.96 5.84 19.42
N PHE A 125 -15.43 5.81 18.18
CA PHE A 125 -16.86 5.85 17.90
C PHE A 125 -17.58 4.60 18.43
N ALA A 126 -16.97 3.42 18.28
CA ALA A 126 -17.51 2.17 18.79
C ALA A 126 -17.60 2.18 20.33
N GLU A 127 -16.61 2.74 21.02
CA GLU A 127 -16.60 2.90 22.48
C GLU A 127 -17.74 3.82 22.95
N VAL A 128 -18.00 4.90 22.24
CA VAL A 128 -19.10 5.84 22.57
C VAL A 128 -20.46 5.18 22.37
N LEU A 129 -20.62 4.32 21.36
CA LEU A 129 -21.89 3.62 21.07
C LEU A 129 -22.14 2.41 21.98
N ALA A 130 -21.11 1.89 22.58
CA ALA A 130 -21.23 0.78 23.53
C ALA A 130 -21.63 1.32 24.91
#